data_6fba698d461d19a2f227551827feb19c
#
_entry.id   6fba698d461d19a2f227551827feb19c
#
_cell.length_a   1.000
_cell.length_b   1.000
_cell.length_c   1.000
_cell.angle_alpha   90.00
_cell.angle_beta   90.00
_cell.angle_gamma   90.00
#
_symmetry.space_group_name_H-M   'P 1'
#
loop_
_entity.id
_entity.type
_entity.pdbx_description
1 polymer ?
#
loop_
_entity_poly.entity_id
_entity_poly.type
_entity_poly.pdbx_seq_one_letter_code
_entity_poly.pdbx_strand_id
1 'polypeptide(L)' 'MDISLSDKRKGKRIEPRSVHGILWLQTHFESEHWESLSNGQVIIPTKDAQMLGEDAAQAGIHVNFIKSLSQLDKI' A
#
# COMPACT_ATOMS: atom_id res chain seq x y z
N MET A 1 -0.93 12.53 1.74
CA MET A 1 -1.00 11.09 1.46
C MET A 1 0.39 10.50 1.36
N ASP A 2 0.67 9.54 2.20
CA ASP A 2 2.00 8.94 2.24
C ASP A 2 2.06 7.59 1.53
N ILE A 3 0.98 6.84 1.61
CA ILE A 3 0.89 5.52 1.00
C ILE A 3 -0.48 5.35 0.39
N SER A 4 -0.53 4.76 -0.81
CA SER A 4 -1.79 4.37 -1.46
C SER A 4 -1.88 2.86 -1.48
N LEU A 5 -3.05 2.33 -1.16
CA LEU A 5 -3.35 0.90 -1.29
C LEU A 5 -4.46 0.76 -2.31
N SER A 6 -4.10 0.22 -3.47
CA SER A 6 -5.04 0.09 -4.59
C SER A 6 -5.60 -1.31 -4.68
N ASP A 7 -6.90 -1.42 -4.94
CA ASP A 7 -7.54 -2.72 -5.12
C ASP A 7 -6.98 -3.42 -6.34
N LYS A 8 -6.62 -4.69 -6.14
CA LYS A 8 -6.20 -5.57 -7.22
C LYS A 8 -6.91 -6.90 -7.04
N ARG A 9 -6.89 -7.69 -8.11
CA ARG A 9 -7.61 -8.97 -8.10
C ARG A 9 -7.19 -9.87 -6.95
N LYS A 10 -5.90 -9.87 -6.61
CA LYS A 10 -5.38 -10.77 -5.59
C LYS A 10 -5.11 -10.10 -4.25
N GLY A 11 -5.46 -8.84 -4.12
CA GLY A 11 -5.21 -8.12 -2.89
C GLY A 11 -5.09 -6.63 -3.14
N LYS A 12 -4.14 -6.01 -2.45
CA LYS A 12 -3.92 -4.58 -2.57
C LYS A 12 -2.50 -4.29 -2.98
N ARG A 13 -2.34 -3.38 -3.93
CA ARG A 13 -1.01 -2.95 -4.36
C ARG A 13 -0.57 -1.77 -3.49
N ILE A 14 0.67 -1.83 -3.00
CA ILE A 14 1.24 -0.80 -2.16
C ILE A 14 1.99 0.19 -3.03
N GLU A 15 1.66 1.48 -2.89
CA GLU A 15 2.38 2.54 -3.59
C GLU A 15 2.78 3.62 -2.60
N PRO A 16 4.09 3.79 -2.33
CA PRO A 16 4.53 4.92 -1.52
C PRO A 16 4.36 6.21 -2.30
N ARG A 17 3.86 7.24 -1.63
CA ARG A 17 3.60 8.53 -2.26
C ARG A 17 4.44 9.65 -1.69
N SER A 18 5.19 9.38 -0.63
CA SER A 18 6.04 10.37 0.00
C SER A 18 7.29 9.72 0.54
N VAL A 19 8.28 10.55 0.88
CA VAL A 19 9.50 10.04 1.50
C VAL A 19 9.17 9.38 2.84
N HIS A 20 8.29 9.97 3.62
CA HIS A 20 7.88 9.37 4.89
C HIS A 20 7.24 8.01 4.69
N GLY A 21 6.41 7.88 3.67
CA GLY A 21 5.75 6.62 3.38
C GLY A 21 6.74 5.53 3.01
N ILE A 22 7.70 5.85 2.14
CA ILE A 22 8.65 4.84 1.71
C ILE A 22 9.60 4.45 2.84
N LEU A 23 10.02 5.42 3.67
CA LEU A 23 10.88 5.11 4.79
C LEU A 23 10.18 4.21 5.80
N TRP A 24 8.91 4.50 6.07
CA TRP A 24 8.13 3.67 6.99
C TRP A 24 7.99 2.25 6.45
N LEU A 25 7.70 2.12 5.16
CA LEU A 25 7.58 0.81 4.55
C LEU A 25 8.89 0.03 4.64
N GLN A 26 10.02 0.71 4.52
CA GLN A 26 11.32 0.05 4.62
C GLN A 26 11.55 -0.54 6.00
N THR A 27 10.91 0.00 7.03
CA THR A 27 11.05 -0.57 8.37
C THR A 27 10.23 -1.85 8.54
N HIS A 28 9.28 -2.09 7.64
CA HIS A 28 8.39 -3.25 7.72
C HIS A 28 8.73 -4.35 6.70
N PHE A 29 9.50 -4.01 5.69
CA PHE A 29 9.88 -4.95 4.64
C PHE A 29 11.38 -5.07 4.57
N GLU A 30 11.86 -6.26 4.21
CA GLU A 30 13.29 -6.47 4.06
C GLU A 30 13.82 -5.73 2.84
N SER A 31 15.12 -5.42 2.87
CA SER A 31 15.74 -4.60 1.82
C SER A 31 15.58 -5.20 0.43
N GLU A 32 15.46 -6.50 0.32
CA GLU A 32 15.28 -7.15 -0.99
C GLU A 32 13.95 -6.76 -1.64
N HIS A 33 13.00 -6.24 -0.87
CA HIS A 33 11.69 -5.82 -1.39
C HIS A 33 11.60 -4.32 -1.63
N TRP A 34 12.61 -3.56 -1.25
CA TRP A 34 12.52 -2.09 -1.29
C TRP A 34 12.36 -1.54 -2.70
N GLU A 35 13.06 -2.14 -3.66
CA GLU A 35 12.96 -1.68 -5.04
C GLU A 35 11.55 -1.92 -5.59
N SER A 36 10.99 -3.09 -5.31
CA SER A 36 9.64 -3.40 -5.73
C SER A 36 8.62 -2.48 -5.09
N LEU A 37 8.84 -2.13 -3.81
CA LEU A 37 7.97 -1.18 -3.13
C LEU A 37 8.00 0.18 -3.82
N SER A 38 9.19 0.66 -4.15
CA SER A 38 9.34 1.97 -4.80
C SER A 38 8.66 1.98 -6.17
N ASN A 39 8.65 0.86 -6.84
CA ASN A 39 8.05 0.75 -8.17
C ASN A 39 6.55 0.43 -8.14
N GLY A 40 5.98 0.29 -6.96
CA GLY A 40 4.56 -0.01 -6.84
C GLY A 40 4.21 -1.41 -7.31
N GLN A 41 5.13 -2.36 -7.17
CA GLN A 41 4.94 -3.72 -7.67
C GLN A 41 4.57 -4.73 -6.60
N VAL A 42 4.50 -4.31 -5.34
CA VAL A 42 4.18 -5.23 -4.25
C VAL A 42 2.69 -5.29 -4.04
N ILE A 43 2.15 -6.50 -4.07
CA ILE A 43 0.74 -6.75 -3.81
C ILE A 43 0.65 -7.68 -2.61
N ILE A 44 -0.16 -7.29 -1.62
CA ILE A 44 -0.35 -8.09 -0.42
C ILE A 44 -1.82 -8.46 -0.28
N PRO A 45 -2.13 -9.54 0.46
CA PRO A 45 -3.54 -9.89 0.69
C PRO A 45 -4.28 -8.75 1.38
N THR A 46 -5.57 -8.66 1.09
CA THR A 46 -6.40 -7.59 1.64
C THR A 46 -6.32 -7.54 3.17
N LYS A 47 -6.31 -8.70 3.81
CA LYS A 47 -6.22 -8.76 5.26
C LYS A 47 -4.94 -8.12 5.78
N ASP A 48 -3.82 -8.42 5.12
CA ASP A 48 -2.54 -7.85 5.50
C ASP A 48 -2.52 -6.35 5.23
N ALA A 49 -3.17 -5.92 4.16
CA ALA A 49 -3.24 -4.51 3.84
C ALA A 49 -4.00 -3.73 4.90
N GLN A 50 -5.06 -4.31 5.46
CA GLN A 50 -5.79 -3.67 6.53
C GLN A 50 -4.93 -3.50 7.77
N MET A 51 -4.17 -4.54 8.12
CA MET A 51 -3.26 -4.47 9.25
C MET A 51 -2.17 -3.44 9.03
N LEU A 52 -1.64 -3.40 7.82
CA LEU A 52 -0.62 -2.41 7.47
C LEU A 52 -1.18 -1.00 7.61
N GLY A 53 -2.40 -0.79 7.13
CA GLY A 53 -3.04 0.52 7.23
C GLY A 53 -3.24 0.96 8.68
N GLU A 54 -3.63 0.04 9.54
CA GLU A 54 -3.81 0.35 10.96
C GLU A 54 -2.48 0.70 11.62
N ASP A 55 -1.45 -0.08 11.32
CA ASP A 55 -0.13 0.18 11.88
C ASP A 55 0.41 1.54 11.40
N ALA A 56 0.21 1.84 10.12
CA ALA A 56 0.65 3.10 9.56
C ALA A 56 -0.06 4.27 10.22
N ALA A 57 -1.37 4.14 10.43
CA ALA A 57 -2.13 5.21 11.08
C ALA A 57 -1.61 5.49 12.48
N GLN A 58 -1.25 4.44 13.21
CA GLN A 58 -0.70 4.61 14.55
C GLN A 58 0.66 5.29 14.52
N ALA A 59 1.38 5.13 13.44
CA ALA A 59 2.69 5.76 13.26
C ALA A 59 2.60 7.17 12.68
N GLY A 60 1.38 7.67 12.45
CA GLY A 60 1.21 8.99 11.88
C GLY A 60 1.38 9.04 10.37
N ILE A 61 1.34 7.88 9.72
CA ILE A 61 1.47 7.79 8.27
C ILE A 61 0.07 7.79 7.66
N HIS A 62 -0.14 8.63 6.66
CA HIS A 62 -1.43 8.73 6.00
C HIS A 62 -1.56 7.70 4.89
N VAL A 63 -2.54 6.81 5.03
CA VAL A 63 -2.79 5.76 4.06
C VAL A 63 -4.12 6.01 3.39
N ASN A 64 -4.14 5.89 2.06
CA ASN A 64 -5.34 6.07 1.27
C ASN A 64 -5.68 4.74 0.58
N PHE A 65 -6.94 4.33 0.72
CA PHE A 65 -7.42 3.12 0.04
C PHE A 65 -8.11 3.53 -1.25
N ILE A 66 -7.64 3.03 -2.37
CA ILE A 66 -8.17 3.37 -3.68
C ILE A 66 -8.87 2.15 -4.27
N LYS A 67 -10.15 2.32 -4.56
CA LYS A 67 -10.92 1.24 -5.15
C LYS A 67 -10.65 1.12 -6.63
N SER A 68 -10.75 -0.11 -7.14
CA SER A 68 -10.57 -0.35 -8.56
C SER A 68 -11.70 0.27 -9.35
N LEU A 69 -11.35 0.97 -10.43
CA LEU A 69 -12.35 1.57 -11.31
C LEU A 69 -13.13 0.52 -12.09
N SER A 70 -12.57 -0.66 -12.24
CA SER A 70 -13.26 -1.71 -12.99
C SER A 70 -14.58 -2.10 -12.33
N GLN A 71 -14.75 -1.81 -11.07
CA GLN A 71 -16.02 -2.09 -10.40
C GLN A 71 -17.14 -1.21 -10.92
N LEU A 72 -16.81 -0.02 -11.39
CA LEU A 72 -17.80 0.89 -11.93
C LEU A 72 -18.26 0.48 -13.30
N ASP A 73 -17.42 -0.21 -14.04
CA ASP A 73 -17.71 -0.58 -15.41
C ASP A 73 -18.75 -1.68 -15.51
N LYS A 74 -19.06 -2.30 -14.41
CA LYS A 74 -20.04 -3.38 -14.40
C LYS A 74 -21.46 -2.91 -14.28
N ILE A 75 -21.63 -1.67 -14.12
CA ILE A 75 -22.95 -1.09 -13.92
C ILE A 75 -23.64 -0.78 -15.22
#